data_bf50565281baa743815d9e101c375128
#
_entry.id   bf50565281baa743815d9e101c375128
#
_cell.length_a   1.000
_cell.length_b   1.000
_cell.length_c   1.000
_cell.angle_alpha   90.00
_cell.angle_beta   90.00
_cell.angle_gamma   90.00
#
_symmetry.space_group_name_H-M   'P 1'
#
loop_
_entity.id
_entity.type
_entity.pdbx_description
1 polymer ?
#
loop_
_entity_poly.entity_id
_entity_poly.type
_entity_poly.pdbx_seq_one_letter_code
_entity_poly.pdbx_strand_id
1 'polypeptide(L)'
;DEDEEMEMDTSGNPEDGVFPERQDAMTEAGPSEYPQSEMFLDPSPEDEADQLEEYRASRRNEAKEDLEFPDEIELHPNVLARERLARYRGLKSLKTSHWETSEDKPHEPEDWRRLLQISDYKGSRNRSIREALVGGVNPGTRVDVHLRAVPSSLRNRPQPMALFSLLRHEHKQTVVNINMTLSSSVEEPLKSKEEVIIQCGPRRLLVKPVYSAAGNTPNNVHKFDRFLHPGRAAIATYIGPLTWGSVPVLMFKNQQVKDPEVLDSDDANAPTINRLELIGNGTVVAPDHSRVVAKRVILTGHPFKIHKKVVTVRYMFFNSEDVNWFKALQLWTKRGRTGYIKESLGTHGYFKATFDAKINPQDAIGISLYKRVFPRKALPLE
;
A
#
# COMPACT_ATOMS: atom_id res chain seq x y z
N ASP A 1 -47.40 -34.83 2.67
CA ASP A 1 -47.45 -35.88 3.70
C ASP A 1 -46.08 -35.98 4.34
N GLU A 2 -46.10 -35.77 5.63
CA GLU A 2 -45.03 -35.95 6.63
C GLU A 2 -44.01 -34.83 6.79
N ASP A 3 -44.42 -33.92 7.68
CA ASP A 3 -43.61 -32.96 8.43
C ASP A 3 -42.64 -33.71 9.36
N GLU A 4 -41.32 -33.51 9.21
CA GLU A 4 -40.37 -33.81 10.27
C GLU A 4 -39.82 -32.52 10.84
N GLU A 5 -40.39 -32.09 11.95
CA GLU A 5 -39.82 -31.08 12.86
C GLU A 5 -38.54 -31.62 13.48
N MET A 6 -37.41 -30.97 13.21
CA MET A 6 -36.15 -31.22 13.88
C MET A 6 -35.98 -30.24 15.04
N GLU A 7 -36.26 -30.75 16.25
CA GLU A 7 -36.00 -30.09 17.52
C GLU A 7 -34.50 -29.81 17.67
N MET A 8 -34.17 -28.52 17.87
CA MET A 8 -32.82 -28.12 18.28
C MET A 8 -32.68 -28.24 19.79
N ASP A 9 -31.86 -29.18 20.19
CA ASP A 9 -31.46 -29.39 21.57
C ASP A 9 -30.47 -28.30 22.01
N THR A 10 -30.92 -27.42 22.90
CA THR A 10 -30.10 -26.37 23.51
C THR A 10 -29.63 -26.84 24.88
N SER A 11 -28.48 -27.51 24.93
CA SER A 11 -27.77 -27.73 26.18
C SER A 11 -26.25 -27.65 25.97
N GLY A 12 -25.70 -26.46 26.10
CA GLY A 12 -24.25 -26.17 26.17
C GLY A 12 -24.02 -25.11 27.21
N ASN A 13 -23.67 -25.53 28.39
CA ASN A 13 -23.32 -24.75 29.56
C ASN A 13 -22.11 -23.86 29.28
N PRO A 14 -22.08 -22.56 29.57
CA PRO A 14 -20.88 -21.77 29.54
C PRO A 14 -20.18 -21.91 30.90
N GLU A 15 -19.01 -22.49 30.90
CA GLU A 15 -18.10 -22.50 32.04
C GLU A 15 -17.59 -21.08 32.36
N ASP A 16 -17.70 -20.76 33.63
CA ASP A 16 -17.34 -19.53 34.32
C ASP A 16 -15.87 -19.15 34.13
N GLY A 17 -15.62 -18.06 33.41
CA GLY A 17 -14.39 -17.31 33.51
C GLY A 17 -14.51 -16.24 34.61
N VAL A 18 -14.10 -16.57 35.80
CA VAL A 18 -14.03 -15.63 36.95
C VAL A 18 -12.99 -14.57 36.70
N PHE A 19 -13.43 -13.33 36.44
CA PHE A 19 -12.60 -12.15 36.57
C PHE A 19 -12.65 -11.65 38.01
N PRO A 20 -11.52 -11.31 38.64
CA PRO A 20 -11.54 -10.80 40.03
C PRO A 20 -12.16 -9.40 40.04
N GLU A 21 -13.27 -9.27 40.79
CA GLU A 21 -13.86 -8.01 41.16
C GLU A 21 -12.81 -7.17 41.97
N ARG A 22 -12.45 -6.02 41.44
CA ARG A 22 -11.84 -4.96 42.21
C ARG A 22 -12.92 -4.30 43.07
N GLN A 23 -12.84 -4.50 44.36
CA GLN A 23 -13.59 -3.77 45.35
C GLN A 23 -13.23 -2.28 45.22
N ASP A 24 -14.15 -1.49 44.69
CA ASP A 24 -14.10 -0.04 44.78
C ASP A 24 -14.47 0.36 46.19
N ALA A 25 -13.45 0.78 46.93
CA ALA A 25 -13.65 1.45 48.22
C ALA A 25 -14.43 2.76 47.94
N MET A 26 -15.66 2.81 48.39
CA MET A 26 -16.44 4.05 48.47
C MET A 26 -15.74 5.01 49.46
N THR A 27 -15.00 5.96 48.87
CA THR A 27 -14.57 7.14 49.61
C THR A 27 -15.65 8.20 49.42
N GLU A 28 -16.33 8.56 50.50
CA GLU A 28 -17.23 9.71 50.53
C GLU A 28 -16.41 10.96 50.18
N ALA A 29 -16.55 11.45 48.95
CA ALA A 29 -16.07 12.75 48.54
C ALA A 29 -17.14 13.77 48.90
N GLY A 30 -16.79 14.67 49.81
CA GLY A 30 -17.54 15.88 50.12
C GLY A 30 -17.79 16.71 48.84
N PRO A 31 -18.67 17.74 48.91
CA PRO A 31 -19.05 18.53 47.75
C PRO A 31 -17.80 19.17 47.13
N SER A 32 -17.33 18.60 46.01
CA SER A 32 -16.27 19.23 45.22
C SER A 32 -16.87 20.50 44.62
N GLU A 33 -16.38 21.65 45.04
CA GLU A 33 -16.48 22.87 44.28
C GLU A 33 -16.04 22.56 42.87
N TYR A 34 -16.99 22.58 41.93
CA TYR A 34 -16.69 22.56 40.53
C TYR A 34 -15.82 23.78 40.26
N PRO A 35 -14.57 23.63 39.77
CA PRO A 35 -13.84 24.77 39.30
C PRO A 35 -14.70 25.43 38.24
N GLN A 36 -15.00 26.70 38.46
CA GLN A 36 -15.70 27.55 37.48
C GLN A 36 -15.05 27.24 36.14
N SER A 37 -15.88 26.88 35.16
CA SER A 37 -15.42 26.68 33.79
C SER A 37 -14.59 27.89 33.43
N GLU A 38 -13.28 27.70 33.35
CA GLU A 38 -12.42 28.68 32.72
C GLU A 38 -13.04 28.91 31.35
N MET A 39 -13.67 30.08 31.19
CA MET A 39 -14.04 30.58 29.89
C MET A 39 -12.72 30.63 29.12
N PHE A 40 -12.50 29.65 28.25
CA PHE A 40 -11.44 29.74 27.29
C PHE A 40 -11.71 31.01 26.49
N LEU A 41 -11.04 32.08 26.88
CA LEU A 41 -10.97 33.30 26.10
C LEU A 41 -10.45 32.88 24.72
N ASP A 42 -11.10 33.36 23.67
CA ASP A 42 -10.57 33.14 22.33
C ASP A 42 -9.13 33.63 22.33
N PRO A 43 -8.16 32.79 21.88
CA PRO A 43 -6.77 33.20 21.86
C PRO A 43 -6.62 34.48 21.07
N SER A 44 -5.72 35.35 21.50
CA SER A 44 -5.46 36.58 20.74
C SER A 44 -5.00 36.20 19.32
N PRO A 45 -5.19 37.07 18.31
CA PRO A 45 -4.70 36.79 16.94
C PRO A 45 -3.19 36.50 16.89
N GLU A 46 -2.42 37.04 17.84
CA GLU A 46 -0.98 36.79 17.98
C GLU A 46 -0.73 35.37 18.52
N ASP A 47 -1.44 34.95 19.57
CA ASP A 47 -1.34 33.59 20.12
C ASP A 47 -1.82 32.53 19.09
N GLU A 48 -2.78 32.87 18.26
CA GLU A 48 -3.25 31.97 17.19
C GLU A 48 -2.22 31.84 16.07
N ALA A 49 -1.51 32.90 15.74
CA ALA A 49 -0.42 32.90 14.78
C ALA A 49 0.78 32.07 15.28
N ASP A 50 1.17 32.26 16.56
CA ASP A 50 2.26 31.51 17.18
C ASP A 50 1.94 30.01 17.28
N GLN A 51 0.73 29.65 17.68
CA GLN A 51 0.28 28.25 17.69
C GLN A 51 0.24 27.64 16.30
N LEU A 52 -0.09 28.40 15.27
CA LEU A 52 -0.07 27.97 13.90
C LEU A 52 1.37 27.73 13.40
N GLU A 53 2.30 28.63 13.77
CA GLU A 53 3.71 28.47 13.42
C GLU A 53 4.35 27.27 14.13
N GLU A 54 4.09 27.09 15.41
CA GLU A 54 4.55 25.92 16.18
C GLU A 54 4.01 24.62 15.60
N TYR A 55 2.72 24.57 15.25
CA TYR A 55 2.11 23.44 14.56
C TYR A 55 2.78 23.16 13.21
N ARG A 56 3.02 24.19 12.40
CA ARG A 56 3.70 24.06 11.11
C ARG A 56 5.15 23.61 11.26
N ALA A 57 5.86 24.11 12.29
CA ALA A 57 7.23 23.71 12.57
C ALA A 57 7.31 22.23 13.01
N SER A 58 6.41 21.81 13.91
CA SER A 58 6.28 20.41 14.32
C SER A 58 5.99 19.50 13.11
N ARG A 59 5.05 19.91 12.25
CA ARG A 59 4.70 19.16 11.03
C ARG A 59 5.83 19.10 10.01
N ARG A 60 6.64 20.17 9.88
CA ARG A 60 7.83 20.13 9.01
C ARG A 60 8.90 19.18 9.54
N ASN A 61 9.06 19.09 10.86
CA ASN A 61 10.02 18.16 11.46
C ASN A 61 9.56 16.71 11.31
N GLU A 62 8.29 16.42 11.57
CA GLU A 62 7.69 15.09 11.31
C GLU A 62 7.73 14.72 9.82
N ALA A 63 7.50 15.70 8.93
CA ALA A 63 7.57 15.49 7.49
C ALA A 63 8.99 15.29 6.98
N LYS A 64 10.04 15.76 7.67
CA LYS A 64 11.43 15.47 7.30
C LYS A 64 11.81 14.00 7.52
N GLU A 65 11.28 13.36 8.54
CA GLU A 65 11.51 11.94 8.81
C GLU A 65 10.75 11.04 7.83
N ASP A 66 9.65 11.54 7.23
CA ASP A 66 8.79 10.79 6.32
C ASP A 66 8.76 11.36 4.89
N LEU A 67 9.82 12.10 4.52
CA LEU A 67 9.92 12.94 3.32
C LEU A 67 9.66 12.21 1.99
N GLU A 68 9.90 10.91 1.94
CA GLU A 68 9.72 10.13 0.71
C GLU A 68 8.28 9.62 0.52
N PHE A 69 7.52 9.41 1.60
CA PHE A 69 6.18 8.83 1.56
C PHE A 69 5.27 9.31 2.70
N PRO A 70 4.99 10.59 2.84
CA PRO A 70 4.10 11.05 3.90
C PRO A 70 2.70 10.43 3.75
N ASP A 71 2.18 9.77 4.82
CA ASP A 71 0.77 9.38 4.87
C ASP A 71 -0.11 10.61 5.06
N GLU A 72 0.42 11.58 5.77
CA GLU A 72 -0.22 12.86 5.99
C GLU A 72 0.14 13.83 4.87
N ILE A 73 -0.87 14.49 4.33
CA ILE A 73 -0.72 15.53 3.32
C ILE A 73 -1.00 16.86 4.00
N GLU A 74 -0.04 17.77 3.94
CA GLU A 74 -0.26 19.18 4.28
C GLU A 74 -0.91 19.88 3.09
N LEU A 75 -2.01 20.57 3.36
CA LEU A 75 -2.70 21.38 2.37
C LEU A 75 -2.05 22.76 2.31
N HIS A 76 -1.99 23.33 1.11
CA HIS A 76 -1.51 24.68 0.92
C HIS A 76 -2.70 25.65 0.88
N PRO A 77 -2.66 26.82 1.56
CA PRO A 77 -3.79 27.74 1.63
C PRO A 77 -4.23 28.31 0.27
N ASN A 78 -3.32 28.39 -0.70
CA ASN A 78 -3.58 28.94 -2.03
C ASN A 78 -3.99 27.87 -3.07
N VAL A 79 -4.03 26.58 -2.69
CA VAL A 79 -4.43 25.49 -3.58
C VAL A 79 -5.66 24.80 -2.99
N LEU A 80 -6.71 24.69 -3.78
CA LEU A 80 -7.94 24.03 -3.35
C LEU A 80 -7.69 22.54 -3.09
N ALA A 81 -8.06 22.08 -1.89
CA ALA A 81 -7.88 20.69 -1.49
C ALA A 81 -8.63 19.73 -2.44
N ARG A 82 -9.81 20.13 -2.91
CA ARG A 82 -10.60 19.37 -3.88
C ARG A 82 -9.86 19.10 -5.20
N GLU A 83 -9.09 20.05 -5.69
CA GLU A 83 -8.31 19.89 -6.93
C GLU A 83 -7.10 19.00 -6.70
N ARG A 84 -6.35 19.25 -5.63
CA ARG A 84 -5.17 18.45 -5.27
C ARG A 84 -5.52 16.99 -4.99
N LEU A 85 -6.68 16.75 -4.39
CA LEU A 85 -7.13 15.43 -3.96
C LEU A 85 -8.24 14.83 -4.85
N ALA A 86 -8.46 15.39 -6.04
CA ALA A 86 -9.49 14.93 -6.97
C ALA A 86 -9.42 13.43 -7.32
N ARG A 87 -8.19 12.87 -7.29
CA ARG A 87 -7.94 11.44 -7.55
C ARG A 87 -8.16 10.53 -6.34
N TYR A 88 -8.40 11.11 -5.17
CA TYR A 88 -8.59 10.37 -3.94
C TYR A 88 -10.06 10.24 -3.60
N ARG A 89 -10.41 9.13 -3.01
CA ARG A 89 -11.78 8.84 -2.55
C ARG A 89 -11.78 8.41 -1.10
N GLY A 90 -12.84 8.70 -0.39
CA GLY A 90 -13.06 8.23 0.97
C GLY A 90 -13.65 6.83 0.98
N LEU A 91 -13.16 5.97 1.87
CA LEU A 91 -13.72 4.65 2.13
C LEU A 91 -13.98 4.52 3.62
N LYS A 92 -15.11 3.91 3.99
CA LYS A 92 -15.40 3.58 5.39
C LYS A 92 -14.44 2.51 5.92
N SER A 93 -14.12 1.53 5.11
CA SER A 93 -13.20 0.45 5.44
C SER A 93 -12.47 -0.01 4.18
N LEU A 94 -11.14 -0.11 4.24
CA LEU A 94 -10.34 -0.64 3.14
C LEU A 94 -10.64 -2.11 2.85
N LYS A 95 -11.02 -2.89 3.87
CA LYS A 95 -11.23 -4.34 3.75
C LYS A 95 -12.60 -4.74 3.20
N THR A 96 -13.62 -3.90 3.42
CA THR A 96 -15.02 -4.28 3.13
C THR A 96 -15.73 -3.37 2.15
N SER A 97 -15.28 -2.11 2.00
CA SER A 97 -15.90 -1.19 1.05
C SER A 97 -15.63 -1.63 -0.39
N HIS A 98 -16.66 -1.54 -1.22
CA HIS A 98 -16.52 -1.78 -2.64
C HIS A 98 -15.61 -0.72 -3.28
N TRP A 99 -14.75 -1.15 -4.21
CA TRP A 99 -13.91 -0.25 -5.01
C TRP A 99 -14.52 -0.04 -6.39
N GLU A 100 -14.94 1.18 -6.67
CA GLU A 100 -15.55 1.53 -7.96
C GLU A 100 -14.45 1.73 -9.01
N THR A 101 -14.28 0.73 -9.88
CA THR A 101 -13.23 0.74 -10.91
C THR A 101 -13.52 1.69 -12.05
N SER A 102 -14.78 2.09 -12.25
CA SER A 102 -15.16 3.05 -13.29
C SER A 102 -14.54 4.43 -13.09
N GLU A 103 -14.36 4.84 -11.84
CA GLU A 103 -13.71 6.11 -11.49
C GLU A 103 -12.20 6.12 -11.76
N ASP A 104 -11.57 4.95 -11.89
CA ASP A 104 -10.14 4.85 -12.19
C ASP A 104 -9.84 5.00 -13.68
N LYS A 105 -10.83 4.81 -14.56
CA LYS A 105 -10.67 4.81 -16.04
C LYS A 105 -9.90 6.00 -16.62
N PRO A 106 -10.10 7.25 -16.14
CA PRO A 106 -9.34 8.41 -16.64
C PRO A 106 -7.84 8.37 -16.30
N HIS A 107 -7.45 7.54 -15.35
CA HIS A 107 -6.10 7.47 -14.78
C HIS A 107 -5.39 6.14 -15.06
N GLU A 108 -6.02 5.25 -15.82
CA GLU A 108 -5.43 3.99 -16.25
C GLU A 108 -4.25 4.24 -17.19
N PRO A 109 -3.15 3.46 -17.07
CA PRO A 109 -2.08 3.46 -18.07
C PRO A 109 -2.64 3.09 -19.46
N GLU A 110 -2.06 3.64 -20.53
CA GLU A 110 -2.53 3.41 -21.93
C GLU A 110 -2.68 1.92 -22.26
N ASP A 111 -1.72 1.10 -21.83
CA ASP A 111 -1.68 -0.33 -22.11
C ASP A 111 -2.58 -1.16 -21.17
N TRP A 112 -3.21 -0.56 -20.15
CA TRP A 112 -3.94 -1.30 -19.13
C TRP A 112 -5.04 -2.19 -19.69
N ARG A 113 -5.79 -1.70 -20.66
CA ARG A 113 -6.89 -2.43 -21.31
C ARG A 113 -6.42 -3.53 -22.28
N ARG A 114 -5.15 -3.47 -22.69
CA ARG A 114 -4.53 -4.46 -23.60
C ARG A 114 -3.88 -5.62 -22.85
N LEU A 115 -3.78 -5.53 -21.52
CA LEU A 115 -3.20 -6.58 -20.71
C LEU A 115 -4.03 -7.86 -20.80
N LEU A 116 -3.33 -8.98 -20.84
CA LEU A 116 -3.97 -10.29 -20.83
C LEU A 116 -4.69 -10.52 -19.49
N GLN A 117 -5.99 -10.75 -19.58
CA GLN A 117 -6.83 -11.13 -18.43
C GLN A 117 -7.21 -12.59 -18.58
N ILE A 118 -7.00 -13.39 -17.53
CA ILE A 118 -7.29 -14.82 -17.52
C ILE A 118 -8.35 -15.07 -16.45
N SER A 119 -9.56 -15.39 -16.88
CA SER A 119 -10.69 -15.70 -15.98
C SER A 119 -10.53 -17.06 -15.31
N ASP A 120 -10.13 -18.08 -16.08
CA ASP A 120 -9.83 -19.42 -15.57
C ASP A 120 -8.33 -19.71 -15.70
N TYR A 121 -7.58 -19.37 -14.69
CA TYR A 121 -6.13 -19.58 -14.67
C TYR A 121 -5.75 -21.06 -14.66
N LYS A 122 -6.44 -21.89 -13.85
CA LYS A 122 -6.09 -23.31 -13.71
C LYS A 122 -6.34 -24.07 -15.01
N GLY A 123 -7.49 -23.87 -15.62
CA GLY A 123 -7.84 -24.51 -16.89
C GLY A 123 -6.93 -24.08 -18.03
N SER A 124 -6.64 -22.78 -18.13
CA SER A 124 -5.75 -22.21 -19.16
C SER A 124 -4.31 -22.70 -19.00
N ARG A 125 -3.80 -22.78 -17.77
CA ARG A 125 -2.48 -23.36 -17.47
C ARG A 125 -2.39 -24.82 -17.90
N ASN A 126 -3.36 -25.62 -17.48
CA ASN A 126 -3.36 -27.06 -17.79
C ASN A 126 -3.48 -27.31 -19.30
N ARG A 127 -4.23 -26.48 -20.01
CA ARG A 127 -4.33 -26.53 -21.48
C ARG A 127 -2.99 -26.18 -22.13
N SER A 128 -2.34 -25.09 -21.71
CA SER A 128 -1.04 -24.67 -22.25
C SER A 128 0.06 -25.72 -22.04
N ILE A 129 0.09 -26.35 -20.87
CA ILE A 129 1.05 -27.43 -20.59
C ILE A 129 0.77 -28.67 -21.46
N ARG A 130 -0.51 -29.09 -21.60
CA ARG A 130 -0.86 -30.23 -22.45
C ARG A 130 -0.51 -29.97 -23.92
N GLU A 131 -0.82 -28.77 -24.42
CA GLU A 131 -0.47 -28.39 -25.80
C GLU A 131 1.04 -28.42 -26.05
N ALA A 132 1.85 -28.05 -25.06
CA ALA A 132 3.31 -28.08 -25.18
C ALA A 132 3.90 -29.52 -25.20
N LEU A 133 3.19 -30.49 -24.64
CA LEU A 133 3.62 -31.90 -24.63
C LEU A 133 3.23 -32.67 -25.91
N VAL A 134 2.35 -32.08 -26.73
CA VAL A 134 1.92 -32.74 -27.97
C VAL A 134 2.97 -32.54 -29.06
N GLY A 135 3.45 -33.63 -29.67
CA GLY A 135 4.40 -33.62 -30.76
C GLY A 135 5.86 -33.30 -30.39
N GLY A 136 6.17 -33.27 -29.13
CA GLY A 136 7.53 -33.06 -28.62
C GLY A 136 8.41 -34.33 -28.64
N VAL A 137 9.67 -34.13 -28.32
CA VAL A 137 10.63 -35.24 -28.09
C VAL A 137 10.50 -35.73 -26.65
N ASN A 138 10.55 -37.05 -26.46
CA ASN A 138 10.43 -37.64 -25.14
C ASN A 138 11.59 -37.19 -24.22
N PRO A 139 11.30 -36.95 -22.92
CA PRO A 139 12.35 -36.65 -21.94
C PRO A 139 13.47 -37.72 -21.95
N GLY A 140 14.72 -37.27 -21.81
CA GLY A 140 15.89 -38.16 -21.84
C GLY A 140 16.46 -38.47 -23.24
N THR A 141 15.81 -38.02 -24.31
CA THR A 141 16.32 -38.11 -25.69
C THR A 141 17.35 -37.03 -25.95
N ARG A 142 18.50 -37.37 -26.49
CA ARG A 142 19.51 -36.44 -26.98
C ARG A 142 19.01 -35.81 -28.30
N VAL A 143 19.05 -34.49 -28.38
CA VAL A 143 18.63 -33.76 -29.56
C VAL A 143 19.66 -32.71 -29.97
N ASP A 144 19.74 -32.43 -31.26
CA ASP A 144 20.53 -31.34 -31.81
C ASP A 144 19.58 -30.18 -32.13
N VAL A 145 19.86 -29.01 -31.58
CA VAL A 145 19.05 -27.83 -31.78
C VAL A 145 19.75 -26.89 -32.76
N HIS A 146 19.15 -26.72 -33.95
CA HIS A 146 19.66 -25.81 -34.96
C HIS A 146 19.03 -24.44 -34.87
N LEU A 147 19.80 -23.42 -34.50
CA LEU A 147 19.36 -22.03 -34.40
C LEU A 147 19.61 -21.30 -35.72
N ARG A 148 18.59 -20.62 -36.24
CA ARG A 148 18.67 -19.78 -37.46
C ARG A 148 18.62 -18.31 -37.05
N ALA A 149 19.22 -17.44 -37.86
CA ALA A 149 19.21 -15.98 -37.70
C ALA A 149 19.77 -15.52 -36.33
N VAL A 150 20.80 -16.20 -35.84
CA VAL A 150 21.49 -15.81 -34.59
C VAL A 150 22.31 -14.55 -34.83
N PRO A 151 22.14 -13.48 -34.06
CA PRO A 151 22.96 -12.26 -34.17
C PRO A 151 24.44 -12.57 -33.97
N SER A 152 25.30 -11.92 -34.78
CA SER A 152 26.75 -12.13 -34.70
C SER A 152 27.34 -11.75 -33.32
N SER A 153 26.72 -10.80 -32.61
CA SER A 153 27.09 -10.41 -31.26
C SER A 153 27.01 -11.54 -30.23
N LEU A 154 26.19 -12.56 -30.46
CA LEU A 154 26.07 -13.71 -29.56
C LEU A 154 27.14 -14.79 -29.79
N ARG A 155 27.83 -14.75 -30.95
CA ARG A 155 28.79 -15.80 -31.33
C ARG A 155 30.05 -15.86 -30.45
N ASN A 156 30.47 -14.71 -29.92
CA ASN A 156 31.72 -14.56 -29.19
C ASN A 156 31.52 -14.16 -27.72
N ARG A 157 30.34 -14.44 -27.15
CA ARG A 157 30.13 -14.15 -25.72
C ARG A 157 30.87 -15.18 -24.84
N PRO A 158 31.64 -14.73 -23.83
CA PRO A 158 32.31 -15.62 -22.89
C PRO A 158 31.34 -16.30 -21.91
N GLN A 159 30.11 -15.78 -21.79
CA GLN A 159 29.11 -16.31 -20.88
C GLN A 159 28.25 -17.39 -21.53
N PRO A 160 27.89 -18.46 -20.78
CA PRO A 160 27.01 -19.51 -21.28
C PRO A 160 25.63 -18.92 -21.63
N MET A 161 25.06 -19.40 -22.74
CA MET A 161 23.71 -19.03 -23.20
C MET A 161 22.72 -20.09 -22.76
N ALA A 162 21.57 -19.67 -22.25
CA ALA A 162 20.46 -20.54 -21.98
C ALA A 162 19.43 -20.46 -23.12
N LEU A 163 19.06 -21.59 -23.67
CA LEU A 163 17.99 -21.73 -24.65
C LEU A 163 16.73 -22.22 -23.97
N PHE A 164 15.61 -21.51 -24.16
CA PHE A 164 14.32 -21.91 -23.62
C PHE A 164 13.21 -21.57 -24.60
N SER A 165 12.10 -22.30 -24.53
CA SER A 165 10.88 -22.02 -25.28
C SER A 165 9.81 -21.41 -24.37
N LEU A 166 8.89 -20.67 -24.97
CA LEU A 166 7.76 -20.08 -24.29
C LEU A 166 6.50 -20.92 -24.48
N LEU A 167 5.79 -21.16 -23.40
CA LEU A 167 4.45 -21.71 -23.45
C LEU A 167 3.46 -20.69 -24.02
N ARG A 168 2.30 -21.19 -24.39
CA ARG A 168 1.23 -20.33 -24.92
C ARG A 168 0.95 -19.17 -23.96
N HIS A 169 0.81 -17.97 -24.51
CA HIS A 169 0.57 -16.70 -23.82
C HIS A 169 1.75 -16.14 -23.00
N GLU A 170 2.85 -16.83 -22.80
CA GLU A 170 3.99 -16.32 -22.01
C GLU A 170 4.74 -15.13 -22.66
N HIS A 171 4.43 -14.81 -23.92
CA HIS A 171 4.88 -13.59 -24.61
C HIS A 171 3.98 -12.37 -24.34
N LYS A 172 2.78 -12.60 -23.76
CA LYS A 172 1.80 -11.53 -23.51
C LYS A 172 2.02 -10.88 -22.15
N GLN A 173 1.77 -9.57 -22.09
CA GLN A 173 1.88 -8.79 -20.87
C GLN A 173 0.61 -8.97 -20.02
N THR A 174 0.81 -9.12 -18.72
CA THR A 174 -0.26 -9.24 -17.71
C THR A 174 0.16 -8.53 -16.42
N VAL A 175 -0.75 -8.43 -15.47
CA VAL A 175 -0.41 -8.00 -14.11
C VAL A 175 0.22 -9.19 -13.37
N VAL A 176 1.52 -9.13 -13.16
CA VAL A 176 2.28 -10.17 -12.45
C VAL A 176 2.28 -9.85 -10.98
N ASN A 177 1.91 -10.82 -10.16
CA ASN A 177 1.96 -10.76 -8.70
C ASN A 177 2.96 -11.80 -8.20
N ILE A 178 3.88 -11.37 -7.34
CA ILE A 178 4.90 -12.23 -6.75
C ILE A 178 4.83 -12.10 -5.25
N ASN A 179 4.72 -13.22 -4.55
CA ASN A 179 4.89 -13.22 -3.10
C ASN A 179 6.40 -13.17 -2.81
N MET A 180 6.87 -12.03 -2.30
CA MET A 180 8.28 -11.73 -2.10
C MET A 180 8.61 -11.61 -0.62
N THR A 181 9.83 -12.05 -0.28
CA THR A 181 10.42 -11.88 1.05
C THR A 181 11.86 -11.43 0.87
N LEU A 182 12.28 -10.38 1.61
CA LEU A 182 13.68 -9.99 1.66
C LEU A 182 14.49 -10.99 2.47
N SER A 183 15.74 -11.18 2.08
CA SER A 183 16.71 -11.96 2.84
C SER A 183 16.96 -11.30 4.21
N SER A 184 17.19 -12.11 5.22
CA SER A 184 17.58 -11.64 6.56
C SER A 184 18.95 -10.96 6.60
N SER A 185 19.76 -11.14 5.55
CA SER A 185 21.05 -10.47 5.38
C SER A 185 20.93 -9.01 4.99
N VAL A 186 19.76 -8.57 4.52
CA VAL A 186 19.49 -7.19 4.13
C VAL A 186 18.95 -6.46 5.35
N GLU A 187 19.66 -5.45 5.82
CA GLU A 187 19.26 -4.65 6.99
C GLU A 187 18.27 -3.55 6.62
N GLU A 188 18.42 -2.98 5.44
CA GLU A 188 17.59 -1.87 4.99
C GLU A 188 16.30 -2.33 4.30
N PRO A 189 15.16 -1.70 4.59
CA PRO A 189 13.92 -1.99 3.89
C PRO A 189 13.97 -1.47 2.45
N LEU A 190 13.48 -2.26 1.51
CA LEU A 190 13.44 -1.91 0.09
C LEU A 190 12.22 -1.04 -0.21
N LYS A 191 12.47 0.10 -0.84
CA LYS A 191 11.46 1.08 -1.19
C LYS A 191 10.56 0.59 -2.33
N SER A 192 9.25 0.87 -2.24
CA SER A 192 8.31 0.61 -3.32
C SER A 192 8.63 1.51 -4.53
N LYS A 193 8.59 0.93 -5.73
CA LYS A 193 8.96 1.57 -7.00
C LYS A 193 10.47 1.82 -7.18
N GLU A 194 11.29 1.36 -6.27
CA GLU A 194 12.73 1.29 -6.48
C GLU A 194 13.05 0.28 -7.58
N GLU A 195 14.12 0.53 -8.32
CA GLU A 195 14.53 -0.32 -9.41
C GLU A 195 15.25 -1.57 -8.91
N VAL A 196 14.74 -2.72 -9.28
CA VAL A 196 15.29 -4.02 -8.92
C VAL A 196 15.28 -4.97 -10.11
N ILE A 197 16.16 -5.94 -10.09
CA ILE A 197 16.23 -6.98 -11.11
C ILE A 197 15.53 -8.22 -10.56
N ILE A 198 14.54 -8.71 -11.29
CA ILE A 198 13.83 -9.94 -10.97
C ILE A 198 14.22 -11.00 -11.98
N GLN A 199 14.67 -12.15 -11.46
CA GLN A 199 14.89 -13.34 -12.25
C GLN A 199 13.76 -14.35 -12.01
N CYS A 200 13.00 -14.63 -13.07
CA CYS A 200 11.92 -15.60 -13.06
C CYS A 200 12.25 -16.71 -14.08
N GLY A 201 12.70 -17.86 -13.62
CA GLY A 201 13.25 -18.88 -14.47
C GLY A 201 14.43 -18.34 -15.29
N PRO A 202 14.41 -18.51 -16.64
CA PRO A 202 15.49 -18.04 -17.52
C PRO A 202 15.42 -16.53 -17.82
N ARG A 203 14.35 -15.84 -17.42
CA ARG A 203 14.15 -14.43 -17.75
C ARG A 203 14.62 -13.51 -16.64
N ARG A 204 15.34 -12.46 -17.01
CA ARG A 204 15.69 -11.34 -16.14
C ARG A 204 14.96 -10.09 -16.59
N LEU A 205 14.34 -9.42 -15.66
CA LEU A 205 13.54 -8.23 -15.88
C LEU A 205 13.96 -7.14 -14.91
N LEU A 206 14.10 -5.94 -15.43
CA LEU A 206 14.25 -4.72 -14.64
C LEU A 206 12.86 -4.23 -14.28
N VAL A 207 12.54 -4.15 -13.00
CA VAL A 207 11.20 -3.82 -12.52
C VAL A 207 11.21 -2.73 -11.46
N LYS A 208 10.12 -1.99 -11.36
CA LYS A 208 9.83 -1.02 -10.29
C LYS A 208 8.53 -1.47 -9.57
N PRO A 209 8.62 -2.50 -8.71
CA PRO A 209 7.45 -3.15 -8.16
C PRO A 209 6.67 -2.25 -7.19
N VAL A 210 5.37 -2.47 -7.12
CA VAL A 210 4.49 -1.88 -6.13
C VAL A 210 4.23 -2.95 -5.07
N TYR A 211 4.59 -2.68 -3.82
CA TYR A 211 4.36 -3.61 -2.73
C TYR A 211 2.99 -3.41 -2.10
N SER A 212 2.39 -4.49 -1.69
CA SER A 212 1.12 -4.51 -0.95
C SER A 212 1.08 -5.66 0.03
N ALA A 213 0.25 -5.54 1.08
CA ALA A 213 0.12 -6.56 2.09
C ALA A 213 -0.20 -7.95 1.48
N ALA A 214 0.50 -8.98 1.93
CA ALA A 214 0.18 -10.36 1.61
C ALA A 214 -1.17 -10.75 2.24
N GLY A 215 -1.89 -11.65 1.59
CA GLY A 215 -3.19 -12.14 2.06
C GLY A 215 -4.33 -11.73 1.13
N ASN A 216 -5.50 -12.29 1.41
CA ASN A 216 -6.72 -12.03 0.66
C ASN A 216 -7.64 -11.10 1.45
N THR A 217 -8.30 -10.20 0.77
CA THR A 217 -9.36 -9.36 1.33
C THR A 217 -10.65 -9.64 0.59
N PRO A 218 -11.81 -9.55 1.26
CA PRO A 218 -13.10 -9.87 0.63
C PRO A 218 -13.40 -9.04 -0.61
N ASN A 219 -12.92 -7.79 -0.64
CA ASN A 219 -13.12 -6.85 -1.74
C ASN A 219 -11.94 -6.74 -2.72
N ASN A 220 -10.90 -7.57 -2.55
CA ASN A 220 -9.64 -7.56 -3.34
C ASN A 220 -8.94 -6.18 -3.37
N VAL A 221 -9.13 -5.37 -2.33
CA VAL A 221 -8.46 -4.09 -2.14
C VAL A 221 -7.40 -4.23 -1.06
N HIS A 222 -6.16 -3.92 -1.43
CA HIS A 222 -4.99 -4.10 -0.58
C HIS A 222 -4.31 -2.77 -0.31
N LYS A 223 -3.81 -2.61 0.92
CA LYS A 223 -3.05 -1.42 1.28
C LYS A 223 -1.72 -1.43 0.54
N PHE A 224 -1.36 -0.28 -0.05
CA PHE A 224 -0.03 -0.03 -0.56
C PHE A 224 0.97 0.02 0.59
N ASP A 225 2.04 -0.79 0.49
CA ASP A 225 3.17 -0.76 1.42
C ASP A 225 4.31 0.04 0.79
N ARG A 226 4.84 0.99 1.53
CA ARG A 226 5.90 1.87 1.08
C ARG A 226 7.22 1.17 0.96
N PHE A 227 7.45 0.27 1.90
CA PHE A 227 8.67 -0.50 2.03
C PHE A 227 8.36 -1.98 2.15
N LEU A 228 9.22 -2.79 1.55
CA LEU A 228 9.32 -4.21 1.83
C LEU A 228 10.34 -4.39 2.95
N HIS A 229 9.86 -4.80 4.12
CA HIS A 229 10.71 -5.00 5.29
C HIS A 229 11.32 -6.41 5.31
N PRO A 230 12.56 -6.56 5.82
CA PRO A 230 13.16 -7.88 6.03
C PRO A 230 12.26 -8.77 6.89
N GLY A 231 12.19 -10.06 6.56
CA GLY A 231 11.40 -11.04 7.30
C GLY A 231 9.86 -10.95 7.14
N ARG A 232 9.36 -9.97 6.38
CA ARG A 232 7.92 -9.85 6.08
C ARG A 232 7.65 -10.19 4.63
N ALA A 233 6.64 -11.02 4.41
CA ALA A 233 6.17 -11.31 3.06
C ALA A 233 5.24 -10.20 2.58
N ALA A 234 5.43 -9.74 1.34
CA ALA A 234 4.54 -8.81 0.65
C ALA A 234 4.31 -9.26 -0.79
N ILE A 235 3.24 -8.78 -1.38
CA ILE A 235 3.00 -9.00 -2.81
C ILE A 235 3.64 -7.85 -3.60
N ALA A 236 4.60 -8.21 -4.44
CA ALA A 236 5.19 -7.33 -5.44
C ALA A 236 4.38 -7.42 -6.73
N THR A 237 3.87 -6.29 -7.19
CA THR A 237 3.02 -6.20 -8.39
C THR A 237 3.69 -5.34 -9.44
N TYR A 238 3.78 -5.85 -10.69
CA TYR A 238 4.28 -5.11 -11.85
C TYR A 238 3.59 -5.62 -13.14
N ILE A 239 3.75 -4.93 -14.25
CA ILE A 239 3.29 -5.39 -15.56
C ILE A 239 4.44 -6.08 -16.26
N GLY A 240 4.26 -7.34 -16.61
CA GLY A 240 5.31 -8.13 -17.24
C GLY A 240 4.76 -9.35 -17.99
N PRO A 241 5.64 -10.15 -18.59
CA PRO A 241 5.25 -11.34 -19.33
C PRO A 241 4.64 -12.39 -18.38
N LEU A 242 3.58 -13.02 -18.86
CA LEU A 242 2.94 -14.11 -18.13
C LEU A 242 3.93 -15.26 -17.90
N THR A 243 3.87 -15.82 -16.71
CA THR A 243 4.57 -17.06 -16.35
C THR A 243 3.57 -18.04 -15.76
N TRP A 244 3.53 -19.26 -16.29
CA TRP A 244 2.63 -20.30 -15.82
C TRP A 244 3.19 -21.02 -14.59
N GLY A 245 2.37 -21.11 -13.56
CA GLY A 245 2.69 -21.86 -12.34
C GLY A 245 3.37 -21.03 -11.25
N SER A 246 3.66 -21.68 -10.14
CA SER A 246 4.35 -21.08 -9.00
C SER A 246 5.87 -21.21 -9.20
N VAL A 247 6.41 -20.40 -10.11
CA VAL A 247 7.85 -20.41 -10.42
C VAL A 247 8.59 -19.64 -9.33
N PRO A 248 9.73 -20.18 -8.82
CA PRO A 248 10.57 -19.44 -7.89
C PRO A 248 11.18 -18.20 -8.57
N VAL A 249 11.30 -17.14 -7.80
CA VAL A 249 11.81 -15.85 -8.24
C VAL A 249 12.94 -15.42 -7.34
N LEU A 250 14.01 -14.88 -7.95
CA LEU A 250 15.11 -14.25 -7.25
C LEU A 250 15.08 -12.75 -7.50
N MET A 251 15.37 -11.95 -6.48
CA MET A 251 15.43 -10.50 -6.55
C MET A 251 16.85 -10.01 -6.28
N PHE A 252 17.35 -9.21 -7.20
CA PHE A 252 18.69 -8.64 -7.12
C PHE A 252 18.62 -7.12 -7.12
N LYS A 253 19.56 -6.51 -6.42
CA LYS A 253 19.84 -5.07 -6.48
C LYS A 253 21.20 -4.87 -7.14
N ASN A 254 21.28 -3.86 -7.99
CA ASN A 254 22.55 -3.46 -8.59
C ASN A 254 23.27 -2.53 -7.59
N GLN A 255 24.39 -2.99 -7.07
CA GLN A 255 25.25 -2.21 -6.20
C GLN A 255 26.47 -1.76 -6.97
N GLN A 256 26.78 -0.48 -6.85
CA GLN A 256 28.05 0.07 -7.29
C GLN A 256 29.07 -0.14 -6.18
N VAL A 257 29.93 -1.11 -6.34
CA VAL A 257 31.02 -1.40 -5.40
C VAL A 257 32.32 -0.88 -6.01
N LYS A 258 33.15 -0.21 -5.22
CA LYS A 258 34.52 0.14 -5.64
C LYS A 258 35.28 -1.14 -5.94
N ASP A 259 36.09 -1.14 -6.99
CA ASP A 259 36.87 -2.31 -7.39
C ASP A 259 37.78 -2.76 -6.24
N PRO A 260 37.68 -4.00 -5.74
CA PRO A 260 38.50 -4.48 -4.65
C PRO A 260 40.02 -4.51 -4.98
N GLU A 261 40.36 -4.51 -6.26
CA GLU A 261 41.76 -4.46 -6.68
C GLU A 261 42.38 -3.04 -6.55
N VAL A 262 41.58 -2.00 -6.32
CA VAL A 262 41.99 -0.58 -6.20
C VAL A 262 41.70 -0.04 -4.79
N LEU A 263 41.50 -0.88 -3.81
CA LEU A 263 41.17 -0.50 -2.43
C LEU A 263 42.25 0.33 -1.71
N ASP A 264 43.47 0.35 -2.21
CA ASP A 264 44.60 1.05 -1.59
C ASP A 264 44.76 2.53 -2.06
N SER A 265 43.88 3.01 -2.94
CA SER A 265 43.88 4.41 -3.34
C SER A 265 42.68 5.16 -2.77
N ASP A 266 42.95 6.18 -1.96
CA ASP A 266 41.93 7.15 -1.47
C ASP A 266 41.36 8.03 -2.61
N ASP A 267 41.54 7.65 -3.86
CA ASP A 267 41.02 8.37 -5.00
C ASP A 267 39.51 8.26 -5.12
N ALA A 268 38.86 9.41 -5.05
CA ALA A 268 37.40 9.55 -5.23
C ALA A 268 36.92 9.08 -6.64
N ASN A 269 37.85 8.86 -7.58
CA ASN A 269 37.64 8.44 -8.98
C ASN A 269 37.92 6.94 -9.23
N ALA A 270 38.04 6.11 -8.20
CA ALA A 270 38.25 4.68 -8.39
C ALA A 270 37.13 4.07 -9.26
N PRO A 271 37.44 3.17 -10.20
CA PRO A 271 36.44 2.52 -11.05
C PRO A 271 35.46 1.75 -10.22
N THR A 272 34.16 2.00 -10.44
CA THR A 272 33.07 1.30 -9.77
C THR A 272 32.60 0.12 -10.62
N ILE A 273 32.57 -1.06 -10.03
CA ILE A 273 32.02 -2.27 -10.66
C ILE A 273 30.56 -2.44 -10.23
N ASN A 274 29.70 -2.64 -11.22
CA ASN A 274 28.29 -3.02 -10.95
C ASN A 274 28.22 -4.48 -10.53
N ARG A 275 27.94 -4.72 -9.25
CA ARG A 275 27.75 -6.05 -8.71
C ARG A 275 26.25 -6.32 -8.46
N LEU A 276 25.76 -7.48 -8.90
CA LEU A 276 24.42 -7.93 -8.59
C LEU A 276 24.42 -8.61 -7.22
N GLU A 277 23.69 -8.03 -6.27
CA GLU A 277 23.49 -8.61 -4.96
C GLU A 277 22.10 -9.27 -4.89
N LEU A 278 22.06 -10.51 -4.40
CA LEU A 278 20.81 -11.22 -4.12
C LEU A 278 20.20 -10.69 -2.83
N ILE A 279 19.09 -9.96 -2.95
CA ILE A 279 18.43 -9.30 -1.81
C ILE A 279 17.16 -9.99 -1.34
N GLY A 280 16.60 -10.92 -2.14
CA GLY A 280 15.36 -11.59 -1.75
C GLY A 280 14.98 -12.72 -2.68
N ASN A 281 13.97 -13.45 -2.26
CA ASN A 281 13.37 -14.54 -3.01
C ASN A 281 11.84 -14.47 -2.94
N GLY A 282 11.20 -15.21 -3.82
CA GLY A 282 9.75 -15.25 -3.86
C GLY A 282 9.21 -16.32 -4.78
N THR A 283 7.90 -16.28 -4.98
CA THR A 283 7.19 -17.18 -5.90
C THR A 283 6.12 -16.40 -6.67
N VAL A 284 5.98 -16.74 -7.95
CA VAL A 284 4.92 -16.18 -8.79
C VAL A 284 3.56 -16.68 -8.28
N VAL A 285 2.65 -15.76 -8.10
CA VAL A 285 1.25 -16.02 -7.76
C VAL A 285 0.41 -15.91 -9.05
N ALA A 286 -0.76 -16.53 -9.06
CA ALA A 286 -1.68 -16.40 -10.20
C ALA A 286 -1.91 -14.92 -10.54
N PRO A 287 -1.86 -14.54 -11.83
CA PRO A 287 -2.10 -13.16 -12.24
C PRO A 287 -3.53 -12.75 -11.86
N ASP A 288 -3.65 -11.61 -11.24
CA ASP A 288 -4.94 -11.05 -10.86
C ASP A 288 -4.99 -9.56 -11.27
N HIS A 289 -5.73 -9.30 -12.33
CA HIS A 289 -5.95 -7.96 -12.84
C HIS A 289 -6.94 -7.15 -11.98
N SER A 290 -7.79 -7.85 -11.22
CA SER A 290 -8.80 -7.24 -10.35
C SER A 290 -8.23 -6.76 -9.01
N ARG A 291 -7.00 -7.16 -8.68
CA ARG A 291 -6.31 -6.72 -7.46
C ARG A 291 -6.08 -5.21 -7.46
N VAL A 292 -6.66 -4.53 -6.50
CA VAL A 292 -6.51 -3.08 -6.32
C VAL A 292 -5.49 -2.81 -5.22
N VAL A 293 -4.44 -2.07 -5.55
CA VAL A 293 -3.50 -1.56 -4.56
C VAL A 293 -3.81 -0.09 -4.31
N ALA A 294 -4.22 0.24 -3.08
CA ALA A 294 -4.65 1.58 -2.71
C ALA A 294 -3.67 2.25 -1.73
N LYS A 295 -3.14 3.39 -2.13
CA LYS A 295 -2.35 4.26 -1.26
C LYS A 295 -3.30 5.08 -0.39
N ARG A 296 -3.09 5.05 0.93
CA ARG A 296 -3.79 5.90 1.89
C ARG A 296 -3.05 7.22 2.05
N VAL A 297 -3.81 8.31 2.18
CA VAL A 297 -3.34 9.59 2.70
C VAL A 297 -4.29 10.05 3.80
N ILE A 298 -3.77 10.83 4.73
CA ILE A 298 -4.52 11.32 5.89
C ILE A 298 -4.44 12.84 5.88
N LEU A 299 -5.61 13.48 5.98
CA LEU A 299 -5.72 14.89 6.34
C LEU A 299 -5.95 14.95 7.84
N THR A 300 -5.18 15.77 8.54
CA THR A 300 -5.29 15.89 10.01
C THR A 300 -5.70 17.30 10.40
N GLY A 301 -6.50 17.37 11.46
CA GLY A 301 -6.90 18.61 12.10
C GLY A 301 -6.93 18.46 13.61
N HIS A 302 -6.99 19.58 14.31
CA HIS A 302 -6.99 19.64 15.77
C HIS A 302 -8.33 20.13 16.31
N PRO A 303 -8.81 19.57 17.43
CA PRO A 303 -9.96 20.10 18.14
C PRO A 303 -9.62 21.48 18.74
N PHE A 304 -10.44 22.47 18.45
CA PHE A 304 -10.30 23.84 18.99
C PHE A 304 -11.27 24.10 20.16
N LYS A 305 -12.54 23.86 19.94
CA LYS A 305 -13.59 23.96 20.98
C LYS A 305 -14.34 22.65 21.06
N ILE A 306 -14.49 22.10 22.25
CA ILE A 306 -15.19 20.84 22.49
C ILE A 306 -16.42 21.10 23.36
N HIS A 307 -17.60 20.80 22.81
CA HIS A 307 -18.84 20.84 23.57
C HIS A 307 -19.54 19.49 23.47
N LYS A 308 -19.44 18.67 24.51
CA LYS A 308 -19.98 17.31 24.54
C LYS A 308 -19.47 16.47 23.36
N LYS A 309 -20.33 16.13 22.40
CA LYS A 309 -20.05 15.37 21.18
C LYS A 309 -19.75 16.24 19.96
N VAL A 310 -19.94 17.55 20.08
CA VAL A 310 -19.69 18.52 19.00
C VAL A 310 -18.33 19.17 19.20
N VAL A 311 -17.53 19.16 18.16
CA VAL A 311 -16.16 19.66 18.19
C VAL A 311 -15.96 20.62 17.03
N THR A 312 -15.40 21.79 17.31
CA THR A 312 -14.86 22.67 16.29
C THR A 312 -13.45 22.23 15.94
N VAL A 313 -13.19 21.95 14.67
CA VAL A 313 -11.90 21.48 14.16
C VAL A 313 -11.23 22.58 13.37
N ARG A 314 -9.90 22.72 13.54
CA ARG A 314 -9.03 23.67 12.83
C ARG A 314 -7.85 22.97 12.16
N TYR A 315 -7.19 23.67 11.24
CA TYR A 315 -5.96 23.27 10.54
C TYR A 315 -6.08 22.06 9.58
N MET A 316 -7.29 21.57 9.34
CA MET A 316 -7.51 20.51 8.35
C MET A 316 -7.75 21.11 6.95
N PHE A 317 -8.50 22.17 6.87
CA PHE A 317 -8.81 22.89 5.63
C PHE A 317 -8.56 24.38 5.79
N PHE A 318 -8.40 25.09 4.67
CA PHE A 318 -8.22 26.54 4.66
C PHE A 318 -9.43 27.30 4.10
N ASN A 319 -10.31 26.60 3.36
CA ASN A 319 -11.47 27.20 2.70
C ASN A 319 -12.77 26.49 3.09
N SER A 320 -13.86 27.25 3.17
CA SER A 320 -15.19 26.70 3.45
C SER A 320 -15.72 25.79 2.34
N GLU A 321 -15.30 26.03 1.09
CA GLU A 321 -15.67 25.19 -0.05
C GLU A 321 -15.11 23.79 0.06
N ASP A 322 -13.83 23.65 0.48
CA ASP A 322 -13.20 22.37 0.72
C ASP A 322 -13.88 21.60 1.86
N VAL A 323 -14.24 22.27 2.94
CA VAL A 323 -15.01 21.66 4.03
C VAL A 323 -16.33 21.04 3.52
N ASN A 324 -17.05 21.77 2.66
CA ASN A 324 -18.30 21.28 2.09
C ASN A 324 -18.09 20.13 1.13
N TRP A 325 -17.00 20.14 0.36
CA TRP A 325 -16.64 19.04 -0.54
C TRP A 325 -16.40 17.71 0.19
N PHE A 326 -15.67 17.77 1.31
CA PHE A 326 -15.33 16.59 2.11
C PHE A 326 -16.37 16.26 3.20
N LYS A 327 -17.50 16.95 3.25
CA LYS A 327 -18.54 16.81 4.30
C LYS A 327 -19.09 15.38 4.44
N ALA A 328 -19.19 14.64 3.34
CA ALA A 328 -19.73 13.28 3.33
C ALA A 328 -18.77 12.23 3.92
N LEU A 329 -17.50 12.59 4.10
CA LEU A 329 -16.50 11.64 4.55
C LEU A 329 -16.50 11.46 6.06
N GLN A 330 -16.20 10.24 6.48
CA GLN A 330 -16.09 9.90 7.88
C GLN A 330 -14.81 10.45 8.50
N LEU A 331 -14.97 11.16 9.61
CA LEU A 331 -13.87 11.54 10.48
C LEU A 331 -13.55 10.41 11.45
N TRP A 332 -12.29 10.31 11.83
CA TRP A 332 -11.84 9.36 12.83
C TRP A 332 -10.78 9.99 13.75
N THR A 333 -10.57 9.42 14.93
CA THR A 333 -9.51 9.83 15.85
C THR A 333 -8.60 8.66 16.19
N LYS A 334 -7.38 8.92 16.64
CA LYS A 334 -6.42 7.88 17.05
C LYS A 334 -6.99 6.97 18.15
N ARG A 335 -7.95 7.44 18.93
CA ARG A 335 -8.63 6.68 19.99
C ARG A 335 -9.87 5.91 19.49
N GLY A 336 -10.09 5.82 18.17
CA GLY A 336 -11.17 5.04 17.57
C GLY A 336 -12.54 5.71 17.61
N ARG A 337 -12.63 7.04 17.88
CA ARG A 337 -13.88 7.79 17.75
C ARG A 337 -14.17 8.09 16.30
N THR A 338 -15.43 8.05 15.92
CA THR A 338 -15.89 8.33 14.57
C THR A 338 -16.89 9.46 14.56
N GLY A 339 -16.91 10.23 13.47
CA GLY A 339 -17.80 11.38 13.36
C GLY A 339 -17.94 11.87 11.92
N TYR A 340 -18.71 12.95 11.76
CA TYR A 340 -18.95 13.58 10.46
C TYR A 340 -18.95 15.10 10.62
N ILE A 341 -18.57 15.79 9.54
CA ILE A 341 -18.64 17.23 9.44
C ILE A 341 -20.11 17.66 9.46
N LYS A 342 -20.47 18.56 10.37
CA LYS A 342 -21.81 19.12 10.48
C LYS A 342 -21.97 20.37 9.61
N GLU A 343 -21.13 21.35 9.84
CA GLU A 343 -21.20 22.64 9.15
C GLU A 343 -19.82 23.30 9.07
N SER A 344 -19.59 24.12 8.06
CA SER A 344 -18.43 25.00 7.94
C SER A 344 -18.64 26.27 8.77
N LEU A 345 -17.56 26.79 9.36
CA LEU A 345 -17.57 27.98 10.22
C LEU A 345 -16.83 29.17 9.56
N GLY A 346 -17.26 29.58 8.39
CA GLY A 346 -16.75 30.81 7.76
C GLY A 346 -15.44 30.61 6.97
N THR A 347 -14.55 31.63 7.01
CA THR A 347 -13.52 31.88 6.00
C THR A 347 -12.26 31.05 6.12
N HIS A 348 -11.91 30.58 7.33
CA HIS A 348 -10.60 29.95 7.58
C HIS A 348 -10.61 28.41 7.55
N GLY A 349 -11.63 27.81 6.96
CA GLY A 349 -11.73 26.35 6.88
C GLY A 349 -12.02 25.66 8.20
N TYR A 350 -12.43 26.37 9.22
CA TYR A 350 -12.91 25.82 10.48
C TYR A 350 -14.28 25.17 10.27
N PHE A 351 -14.51 24.07 10.95
CA PHE A 351 -15.79 23.39 10.85
C PHE A 351 -16.21 22.74 12.16
N LYS A 352 -17.52 22.58 12.35
CA LYS A 352 -18.08 21.78 13.42
C LYS A 352 -18.25 20.33 12.95
N ALA A 353 -17.83 19.41 13.78
CA ALA A 353 -18.03 17.98 13.58
C ALA A 353 -18.79 17.38 14.77
N THR A 354 -19.57 16.35 14.51
CA THR A 354 -20.26 15.57 15.54
C THR A 354 -19.67 14.19 15.60
N PHE A 355 -19.31 13.75 16.82
CA PHE A 355 -18.71 12.42 17.06
C PHE A 355 -19.66 11.52 17.86
N ASP A 356 -19.37 10.23 17.84
CA ASP A 356 -20.07 9.19 18.59
C ASP A 356 -19.97 9.39 20.11
N ALA A 357 -18.82 9.89 20.59
CA ALA A 357 -18.56 10.18 22.00
C ALA A 357 -17.72 11.44 22.18
N LYS A 358 -17.47 11.83 23.44
CA LYS A 358 -16.60 12.96 23.80
C LYS A 358 -15.17 12.72 23.34
N ILE A 359 -14.54 13.73 22.77
CA ILE A 359 -13.15 13.73 22.30
C ILE A 359 -12.25 14.41 23.31
N ASN A 360 -11.02 13.94 23.41
CA ASN A 360 -9.97 14.57 24.19
C ASN A 360 -9.37 15.76 23.42
N PRO A 361 -9.05 16.90 24.07
CA PRO A 361 -8.38 18.03 23.41
C PRO A 361 -7.04 17.68 22.74
N GLN A 362 -6.33 16.69 23.23
CA GLN A 362 -5.05 16.23 22.68
C GLN A 362 -5.19 15.22 21.53
N ASP A 363 -6.42 14.89 21.12
CA ASP A 363 -6.64 13.88 20.09
C ASP A 363 -6.62 14.55 18.71
N ALA A 364 -5.89 13.97 17.76
CA ALA A 364 -5.91 14.42 16.38
C ALA A 364 -7.10 13.83 15.65
N ILE A 365 -7.77 14.64 14.84
CA ILE A 365 -8.91 14.25 14.00
C ILE A 365 -8.41 14.05 12.59
N GLY A 366 -8.72 12.90 11.97
CA GLY A 366 -8.24 12.53 10.65
C GLY A 366 -9.36 12.21 9.67
N ILE A 367 -9.08 12.46 8.39
CA ILE A 367 -9.84 11.93 7.25
C ILE A 367 -8.90 11.04 6.45
N SER A 368 -9.30 9.80 6.20
CA SER A 368 -8.53 8.89 5.34
C SER A 368 -9.06 8.93 3.92
N LEU A 369 -8.16 9.15 2.98
CA LEU A 369 -8.42 9.16 1.56
C LEU A 369 -7.57 8.11 0.87
N TYR A 370 -8.08 7.53 -0.19
CA TYR A 370 -7.46 6.40 -0.88
C TYR A 370 -7.37 6.66 -2.37
N LYS A 371 -6.23 6.29 -2.97
CA LYS A 371 -5.95 6.39 -4.39
C LYS A 371 -5.39 5.08 -4.91
N ARG A 372 -5.90 4.59 -6.04
CA ARG A 372 -5.34 3.41 -6.71
C ARG A 372 -3.93 3.70 -7.22
N VAL A 373 -3.02 2.77 -6.98
CA VAL A 373 -1.66 2.77 -7.51
C VAL A 373 -1.58 1.71 -8.61
N PHE A 374 -1.31 2.16 -9.83
CA PHE A 374 -1.11 1.25 -10.96
C PHE A 374 0.35 0.75 -10.99
N PRO A 375 0.57 -0.53 -11.29
CA PRO A 375 1.91 -1.09 -11.46
C PRO A 375 2.57 -0.55 -12.72
N ARG A 376 3.90 -0.55 -12.73
CA ARG A 376 4.72 -0.14 -13.88
C ARG A 376 5.12 -1.34 -14.72
N LYS A 377 5.43 -1.08 -15.99
CA LYS A 377 5.89 -2.09 -16.95
C LYS A 377 7.35 -2.47 -16.64
N ALA A 378 7.61 -3.77 -16.68
CA ALA A 378 8.94 -4.33 -16.61
C ALA A 378 9.69 -4.13 -17.93
N LEU A 379 11.00 -3.97 -17.85
CA LEU A 379 11.88 -3.91 -19.01
C LEU A 379 12.71 -5.21 -19.05
N PRO A 380 12.91 -5.82 -20.23
CA PRO A 380 13.83 -6.95 -20.34
C PRO A 380 15.26 -6.43 -20.03
N LEU A 381 16.00 -7.24 -19.28
CA LEU A 381 17.43 -6.99 -19.07
C LEU A 381 18.17 -7.73 -20.19
N GLU A 382 18.82 -6.99 -21.08
CA GLU A 382 19.62 -7.52 -22.17
C GLU A 382 21.01 -8.04 -21.72
#